data_bdf381b15ebda09ddf638c262dbf74ed
#
_entry.id   bdf381b15ebda09ddf638c262dbf74ed
#
_cell.length_a   1.000
_cell.length_b   1.000
_cell.length_c   1.000
_cell.angle_alpha   90.00
_cell.angle_beta   90.00
_cell.angle_gamma   90.00
#
_symmetry.space_group_name_H-M   'P 1'
#
loop_
_entity.id
_entity.type
_entity.pdbx_description
1 polymer ?
#
loop_
_entity_poly.entity_id
_entity_poly.type
_entity_poly.pdbx_seq_one_letter_code
_entity_poly.pdbx_strand_id
1 'polypeptide(L)'
;MSTEFQLECTGVWRPFTAGQTYYYVDLTASMGYSVWIWTGDTCDSHYAYLNHAFPTWQQAHQAHLLAIEYLASNQKKFGFMENEPRDAQTVWISNSLYPFWSNSIAYDSSDKLHKQLFENHILHATEEGAINAAKGLVQFLRKETAQNYFKPITEAPPEGTILFVADVTAEQGWKFIDYEDIETYNYLLKAGLLFPTAEEAALASTAMKQIINPSI
;
A
#
# COMPACT_ATOMS: atom_id res chain seq x y z
N MET A 1 -16.93 0.84 -3.61
CA MET A 1 -15.89 1.11 -2.57
C MET A 1 -16.06 2.52 -2.06
N SER A 2 -16.08 2.73 -0.74
CA SER A 2 -16.35 4.04 -0.19
C SER A 2 -15.16 4.97 -0.38
N THR A 3 -15.42 6.18 -0.82
CA THR A 3 -14.45 7.27 -0.87
C THR A 3 -13.81 7.58 0.50
N GLU A 4 -14.41 7.12 1.59
CA GLU A 4 -13.92 7.32 2.96
C GLU A 4 -12.61 6.61 3.26
N PHE A 5 -12.45 5.35 2.80
CA PHE A 5 -11.20 4.62 3.00
C PHE A 5 -10.00 5.33 2.35
N GLN A 6 -10.22 5.89 1.19
CA GLN A 6 -9.19 6.54 0.39
C GLN A 6 -8.68 7.85 1.02
N LEU A 7 -9.54 8.57 1.71
CA LEU A 7 -9.18 9.80 2.44
C LEU A 7 -8.43 9.50 3.74
N GLU A 8 -8.76 8.40 4.38
CA GLU A 8 -8.16 8.01 5.66
C GLU A 8 -6.76 7.41 5.54
N CYS A 9 -6.39 6.92 4.36
CA CYS A 9 -5.05 6.37 4.09
C CYS A 9 -3.95 7.43 3.97
N THR A 10 -4.26 8.71 3.98
CA THR A 10 -3.30 9.81 3.79
C THR A 10 -2.22 9.92 4.88
N GLY A 11 -2.33 9.16 5.96
CA GLY A 11 -1.33 9.13 7.04
C GLY A 11 -0.17 8.15 6.85
N VAL A 12 -0.23 7.26 5.89
CA VAL A 12 0.64 6.06 5.79
C VAL A 12 2.10 6.37 5.46
N TRP A 13 2.36 7.50 4.82
CA TRP A 13 3.71 7.90 4.42
C TRP A 13 4.49 8.67 5.49
N ARG A 14 3.85 9.06 6.56
CA ARG A 14 4.58 9.64 7.68
C ARG A 14 5.25 8.50 8.42
N PRO A 15 6.58 8.53 8.58
CA PRO A 15 7.19 7.64 9.54
C PRO A 15 6.52 7.91 10.88
N PHE A 16 5.92 6.87 11.43
CA PHE A 16 5.38 6.93 12.77
C PHE A 16 6.49 7.33 13.73
N THR A 17 6.16 8.01 14.81
CA THR A 17 7.12 8.29 15.88
C THR A 17 7.43 7.02 16.65
N ALA A 18 8.65 6.85 17.12
CA ALA A 18 9.04 5.73 17.96
C ALA A 18 8.08 5.58 19.15
N GLY A 19 7.59 4.38 19.38
CA GLY A 19 6.58 4.06 20.39
C GLY A 19 5.13 4.21 19.92
N GLN A 20 4.88 4.72 18.73
CA GLN A 20 3.52 4.82 18.18
C GLN A 20 3.05 3.46 17.68
N THR A 21 1.80 3.14 17.97
CA THR A 21 1.13 1.94 17.45
C THR A 21 0.70 2.17 16.00
N TYR A 22 0.92 1.18 15.15
CA TYR A 22 0.39 1.11 13.81
C TYR A 22 -0.18 -0.28 13.50
N TYR A 23 -0.97 -0.37 12.44
CA TYR A 23 -1.62 -1.59 11.98
C TYR A 23 -1.14 -1.89 10.56
N TYR A 24 -1.01 -3.18 10.22
CA TYR A 24 -0.64 -3.58 8.88
C TYR A 24 -1.53 -4.72 8.38
N VAL A 25 -1.66 -4.84 7.06
CA VAL A 25 -2.41 -5.93 6.44
C VAL A 25 -1.68 -7.25 6.69
N ASP A 26 -2.37 -8.17 7.33
CA ASP A 26 -1.88 -9.52 7.60
C ASP A 26 -2.91 -10.53 7.10
N LEU A 27 -2.59 -11.17 5.97
CA LEU A 27 -3.48 -12.13 5.32
C LEU A 27 -3.70 -13.39 6.15
N THR A 28 -2.81 -13.65 7.12
CA THR A 28 -2.88 -14.82 8.01
C THR A 28 -3.60 -14.56 9.32
N ALA A 29 -3.83 -13.29 9.64
CA ALA A 29 -4.59 -12.93 10.84
C ALA A 29 -6.11 -13.05 10.60
N SER A 30 -6.84 -13.57 11.57
CA SER A 30 -8.31 -13.75 11.49
C SER A 30 -9.08 -12.45 11.23
N MET A 31 -8.54 -11.31 11.68
CA MET A 31 -9.12 -9.98 11.48
C MET A 31 -8.60 -9.29 10.21
N GLY A 32 -7.65 -9.93 9.48
CA GLY A 32 -7.03 -9.39 8.29
C GLY A 32 -5.95 -8.33 8.54
N TYR A 33 -5.63 -8.06 9.79
CA TYR A 33 -4.59 -7.13 10.19
C TYR A 33 -3.91 -7.57 11.47
N SER A 34 -2.68 -7.11 11.65
CA SER A 34 -1.92 -7.22 12.89
C SER A 34 -1.48 -5.83 13.37
N VAL A 35 -1.11 -5.75 14.64
CA VAL A 35 -0.72 -4.51 15.30
C VAL A 35 0.76 -4.57 15.67
N TRP A 36 1.45 -3.43 15.52
CA TRP A 36 2.84 -3.30 15.87
C TRP A 36 3.13 -1.94 16.51
N ILE A 37 4.29 -1.83 17.16
CA ILE A 37 4.79 -0.58 17.72
C ILE A 37 5.97 -0.14 16.85
N TRP A 38 5.92 1.09 16.36
CA TRP A 38 6.97 1.67 15.53
C TRP A 38 8.27 1.81 16.32
N THR A 39 9.30 1.14 15.85
CA THR A 39 10.66 1.18 16.42
C THR A 39 11.62 1.95 15.51
N GLY A 40 11.23 2.15 14.25
CA GLY A 40 12.07 2.73 13.20
C GLY A 40 13.06 1.73 12.59
N ASP A 41 12.85 0.44 12.82
CA ASP A 41 13.66 -0.60 12.23
C ASP A 41 13.39 -0.80 10.73
N THR A 42 14.12 -1.75 10.13
CA THR A 42 14.00 -2.02 8.69
C THR A 42 12.61 -2.54 8.32
N CYS A 43 11.98 -3.33 9.19
CA CYS A 43 10.65 -3.87 8.93
C CYS A 43 9.60 -2.75 8.92
N ASP A 44 9.62 -1.89 9.94
CA ASP A 44 8.74 -0.72 10.03
C ASP A 44 8.86 0.18 8.80
N SER A 45 10.10 0.50 8.44
CA SER A 45 10.40 1.33 7.26
C SER A 45 9.89 0.68 5.98
N HIS A 46 9.97 -0.64 5.90
CA HIS A 46 9.50 -1.39 4.74
C HIS A 46 7.96 -1.40 4.65
N TYR A 47 7.25 -1.58 5.77
CA TYR A 47 5.79 -1.50 5.78
C TYR A 47 5.29 -0.11 5.38
N ALA A 48 5.91 0.94 5.89
CA ALA A 48 5.60 2.30 5.47
C ALA A 48 5.86 2.49 3.97
N TYR A 49 7.02 2.03 3.47
CA TYR A 49 7.38 2.11 2.05
C TYR A 49 6.39 1.38 1.13
N LEU A 50 5.87 0.24 1.56
CA LEU A 50 4.89 -0.55 0.80
C LEU A 50 3.45 -0.05 0.97
N ASN A 51 3.20 1.00 1.72
CA ASN A 51 1.86 1.47 2.09
C ASN A 51 1.04 0.41 2.84
N HIS A 52 1.68 -0.39 3.66
CA HIS A 52 1.06 -1.43 4.47
C HIS A 52 0.98 -1.07 5.95
N ALA A 53 1.45 0.12 6.35
CA ALA A 53 1.34 0.63 7.70
C ALA A 53 0.21 1.65 7.80
N PHE A 54 -0.72 1.44 8.70
CA PHE A 54 -1.94 2.24 8.86
C PHE A 54 -2.05 2.78 10.29
N PRO A 55 -2.48 4.02 10.48
CA PRO A 55 -2.63 4.60 11.82
C PRO A 55 -3.80 3.98 12.60
N THR A 56 -4.76 3.35 11.93
CA THR A 56 -5.94 2.75 12.57
C THR A 56 -6.20 1.34 12.07
N TRP A 57 -6.79 0.51 12.92
CA TRP A 57 -7.18 -0.85 12.54
C TRP A 57 -8.25 -0.88 11.45
N GLN A 58 -9.13 0.12 11.42
CA GLN A 58 -10.19 0.23 10.39
C GLN A 58 -9.57 0.36 9.00
N GLN A 59 -8.54 1.19 8.85
CA GLN A 59 -7.83 1.37 7.59
C GLN A 59 -7.11 0.09 7.15
N ALA A 60 -6.43 -0.58 8.07
CA ALA A 60 -5.76 -1.85 7.79
C ALA A 60 -6.79 -2.93 7.38
N HIS A 61 -7.92 -3.00 8.06
CA HIS A 61 -9.00 -3.93 7.71
C HIS A 61 -9.60 -3.64 6.33
N GLN A 62 -9.83 -2.38 5.99
CA GLN A 62 -10.31 -2.01 4.65
C GLN A 62 -9.29 -2.37 3.57
N ALA A 63 -8.01 -2.14 3.82
CA ALA A 63 -6.93 -2.56 2.91
C ALA A 63 -6.90 -4.10 2.75
N HIS A 64 -7.16 -4.84 3.82
CA HIS A 64 -7.31 -6.30 3.76
C HIS A 64 -8.48 -6.72 2.87
N LEU A 65 -9.66 -6.09 2.98
CA LEU A 65 -10.80 -6.41 2.13
C LEU A 65 -10.48 -6.17 0.64
N LEU A 66 -9.80 -5.06 0.32
CA LEU A 66 -9.30 -4.81 -1.03
C LEU A 66 -8.31 -5.86 -1.49
N ALA A 67 -7.42 -6.31 -0.60
CA ALA A 67 -6.46 -7.37 -0.86
C ALA A 67 -7.15 -8.68 -1.26
N ILE A 68 -8.16 -9.10 -0.50
CA ILE A 68 -8.93 -10.32 -0.77
C ILE A 68 -9.67 -10.21 -2.10
N GLU A 69 -10.33 -9.09 -2.38
CA GLU A 69 -11.01 -8.85 -3.66
C GLU A 69 -10.05 -8.93 -4.85
N TYR A 70 -8.87 -8.32 -4.72
CA TYR A 70 -7.82 -8.38 -5.74
C TYR A 70 -7.34 -9.80 -5.99
N LEU A 71 -7.06 -10.55 -4.93
CA LEU A 71 -6.62 -11.93 -5.00
C LEU A 71 -7.71 -12.80 -5.66
N ALA A 72 -8.97 -12.69 -5.23
CA ALA A 72 -10.10 -13.39 -5.81
C ALA A 72 -10.28 -13.13 -7.32
N SER A 73 -10.07 -11.87 -7.72
CA SER A 73 -10.16 -11.46 -9.13
C SER A 73 -9.00 -11.95 -10.00
N ASN A 74 -7.89 -12.38 -9.42
CA ASN A 74 -6.67 -12.78 -10.12
C ASN A 74 -6.29 -14.26 -9.89
N GLN A 75 -7.22 -15.10 -9.44
CA GLN A 75 -6.99 -16.51 -9.10
C GLN A 75 -6.18 -17.28 -10.16
N LYS A 76 -6.64 -17.24 -11.42
CA LYS A 76 -5.97 -17.94 -12.52
C LYS A 76 -4.54 -17.45 -12.78
N LYS A 77 -4.32 -16.14 -12.59
CA LYS A 77 -3.01 -15.52 -12.81
C LYS A 77 -1.97 -16.00 -11.80
N PHE A 78 -2.39 -16.25 -10.56
CA PHE A 78 -1.50 -16.57 -9.47
C PHE A 78 -1.48 -18.06 -9.09
N GLY A 79 -2.19 -18.90 -9.80
CA GLY A 79 -2.18 -20.34 -9.57
C GLY A 79 -2.71 -20.75 -8.21
N PHE A 80 -3.85 -20.19 -7.80
CA PHE A 80 -4.54 -20.61 -6.60
C PHE A 80 -4.98 -22.07 -6.68
N MET A 81 -5.13 -22.65 -5.51
CA MET A 81 -5.74 -23.97 -5.41
C MET A 81 -7.24 -23.89 -5.70
N GLU A 82 -7.68 -24.54 -6.79
CA GLU A 82 -9.09 -24.56 -7.17
C GLU A 82 -9.94 -25.45 -6.24
N ASN A 83 -9.30 -26.47 -5.66
CA ASN A 83 -9.94 -27.38 -4.73
C ASN A 83 -9.28 -27.30 -3.37
N GLU A 84 -10.06 -27.53 -2.31
CA GLU A 84 -9.54 -27.61 -0.94
C GLU A 84 -8.41 -28.62 -0.88
N PRO A 85 -7.25 -28.26 -0.27
CA PRO A 85 -6.12 -29.17 -0.14
C PRO A 85 -6.47 -30.40 0.72
N ARG A 86 -5.76 -31.49 0.50
CA ARG A 86 -5.85 -32.66 1.39
C ARG A 86 -5.09 -32.41 2.69
N ASP A 87 -5.49 -33.06 3.76
CA ASP A 87 -4.76 -33.04 5.00
C ASP A 87 -3.29 -33.46 4.80
N ALA A 88 -2.39 -32.75 5.48
CA ALA A 88 -0.95 -32.86 5.37
C ALA A 88 -0.36 -32.51 3.98
N GLN A 89 -1.17 -32.03 3.03
CA GLN A 89 -0.63 -31.49 1.79
C GLN A 89 0.15 -30.21 2.05
N THR A 90 1.37 -30.11 1.53
CA THR A 90 2.14 -28.87 1.57
C THR A 90 1.51 -27.87 0.61
N VAL A 91 1.16 -26.70 1.12
CA VAL A 91 0.65 -25.56 0.38
C VAL A 91 1.44 -24.30 0.72
N TRP A 92 1.39 -23.33 -0.16
CA TRP A 92 2.11 -22.07 0.00
C TRP A 92 1.16 -20.92 0.26
N ILE A 93 1.50 -20.04 1.19
CA ILE A 93 0.74 -18.86 1.57
C ILE A 93 1.43 -17.64 0.97
N SER A 94 0.66 -16.76 0.30
CA SER A 94 1.13 -15.44 -0.08
C SER A 94 1.36 -14.60 1.17
N ASN A 95 2.55 -14.07 1.33
CA ASN A 95 2.89 -13.20 2.45
C ASN A 95 3.28 -11.82 1.91
N SER A 96 2.50 -10.79 2.23
CA SER A 96 2.82 -9.41 1.86
C SER A 96 3.92 -8.80 2.75
N LEU A 97 4.45 -9.56 3.70
CA LEU A 97 5.43 -9.10 4.66
C LEU A 97 6.85 -9.43 4.17
N TYR A 98 7.61 -8.39 3.84
CA TYR A 98 9.04 -8.52 3.51
C TYR A 98 9.85 -9.03 4.73
N PRO A 99 10.92 -9.82 4.55
CA PRO A 99 11.48 -10.27 3.27
C PRO A 99 10.89 -11.56 2.70
N PHE A 100 9.96 -12.16 3.39
CA PHE A 100 9.41 -13.47 3.04
C PHE A 100 8.09 -13.34 2.30
N TRP A 101 8.14 -13.42 0.98
CA TRP A 101 6.96 -13.31 0.11
C TRP A 101 6.05 -14.53 0.14
N SER A 102 6.53 -15.63 0.73
CA SER A 102 5.79 -16.88 0.85
C SER A 102 6.17 -17.64 2.10
N ASN A 103 5.22 -18.39 2.63
CA ASN A 103 5.43 -19.39 3.68
C ASN A 103 4.76 -20.68 3.25
N SER A 104 5.31 -21.84 3.63
CA SER A 104 4.65 -23.13 3.42
C SER A 104 4.03 -23.62 4.72
N ILE A 105 2.88 -24.28 4.60
CA ILE A 105 2.21 -25.00 5.68
C ILE A 105 1.81 -26.39 5.22
N ALA A 106 1.68 -27.33 6.17
CA ALA A 106 0.93 -28.56 5.97
C ALA A 106 -0.55 -28.26 6.23
N TYR A 107 -1.40 -28.40 5.21
CA TYR A 107 -2.82 -28.10 5.34
C TYR A 107 -3.50 -29.05 6.34
N ASP A 108 -4.37 -28.51 7.16
CA ASP A 108 -5.21 -29.26 8.11
C ASP A 108 -6.66 -28.78 7.95
N SER A 109 -7.51 -29.66 7.45
CA SER A 109 -8.93 -29.36 7.23
C SER A 109 -9.74 -29.17 8.53
N SER A 110 -9.18 -29.48 9.68
CA SER A 110 -9.78 -29.18 10.99
C SER A 110 -9.42 -27.78 11.51
N ASP A 111 -8.37 -27.16 10.98
CA ASP A 111 -7.93 -25.83 11.36
C ASP A 111 -8.79 -24.74 10.65
N LYS A 112 -9.46 -23.93 11.45
CA LYS A 112 -10.31 -22.83 10.95
C LYS A 112 -9.53 -21.78 10.17
N LEU A 113 -8.29 -21.51 10.58
CA LEU A 113 -7.44 -20.55 9.87
C LEU A 113 -7.08 -21.09 8.48
N HIS A 114 -6.71 -22.38 8.37
CA HIS A 114 -6.39 -22.99 7.08
C HIS A 114 -7.58 -22.93 6.12
N LYS A 115 -8.80 -23.19 6.60
CA LYS A 115 -10.02 -23.04 5.80
C LYS A 115 -10.24 -21.60 5.35
N GLN A 116 -10.09 -20.65 6.26
CA GLN A 116 -10.20 -19.23 5.93
C GLN A 116 -9.17 -18.79 4.88
N LEU A 117 -7.92 -19.27 4.97
CA LEU A 117 -6.89 -18.98 3.98
C LEU A 117 -7.24 -19.54 2.60
N PHE A 118 -7.84 -20.72 2.54
CA PHE A 118 -8.34 -21.30 1.30
C PHE A 118 -9.51 -20.49 0.72
N GLU A 119 -10.53 -20.19 1.53
CA GLU A 119 -11.70 -19.39 1.13
C GLU A 119 -11.32 -17.98 0.67
N ASN A 120 -10.29 -17.40 1.24
CA ASN A 120 -9.76 -16.09 0.88
C ASN A 120 -8.79 -16.10 -0.31
N HIS A 121 -8.61 -17.26 -0.97
CA HIS A 121 -7.71 -17.41 -2.12
C HIS A 121 -6.25 -17.04 -1.83
N ILE A 122 -5.74 -17.43 -0.66
CA ILE A 122 -4.38 -17.15 -0.20
C ILE A 122 -3.46 -18.37 -0.34
N LEU A 123 -4.05 -19.57 -0.57
CA LEU A 123 -3.30 -20.80 -0.72
C LEU A 123 -2.95 -21.11 -2.18
N HIS A 124 -1.69 -21.46 -2.40
CA HIS A 124 -1.12 -21.77 -3.70
C HIS A 124 -0.52 -23.17 -3.72
N ALA A 125 -0.59 -23.81 -4.89
CA ALA A 125 0.05 -25.11 -5.10
C ALA A 125 1.58 -25.03 -5.18
N THR A 126 2.12 -23.83 -5.50
CA THR A 126 3.55 -23.61 -5.70
C THR A 126 4.03 -22.35 -4.96
N GLU A 127 5.29 -22.37 -4.54
CA GLU A 127 5.94 -21.20 -3.96
C GLU A 127 5.97 -20.00 -4.92
N GLU A 128 6.26 -20.24 -6.19
CA GLU A 128 6.29 -19.21 -7.23
C GLU A 128 4.93 -18.50 -7.37
N GLY A 129 3.83 -19.26 -7.33
CA GLY A 129 2.48 -18.73 -7.35
C GLY A 129 2.23 -17.80 -6.16
N ALA A 130 2.61 -18.24 -4.96
CA ALA A 130 2.48 -17.44 -3.74
C ALA A 130 3.31 -16.15 -3.80
N ILE A 131 4.56 -16.23 -4.25
CA ILE A 131 5.44 -15.06 -4.42
C ILE A 131 4.87 -14.07 -5.44
N ASN A 132 4.37 -14.56 -6.58
CA ASN A 132 3.80 -13.71 -7.61
C ASN A 132 2.51 -13.02 -7.13
N ALA A 133 1.68 -13.74 -6.37
CA ALA A 133 0.49 -13.18 -5.76
C ALA A 133 0.84 -12.08 -4.73
N ALA A 134 1.80 -12.36 -3.85
CA ALA A 134 2.28 -11.41 -2.85
C ALA A 134 2.83 -10.12 -3.49
N LYS A 135 3.71 -10.24 -4.48
CA LYS A 135 4.27 -9.09 -5.21
C LYS A 135 3.19 -8.31 -5.97
N GLY A 136 2.26 -9.02 -6.62
CA GLY A 136 1.13 -8.40 -7.31
C GLY A 136 0.22 -7.66 -6.36
N LEU A 137 -0.06 -8.23 -5.19
CA LEU A 137 -0.86 -7.62 -4.14
C LEU A 137 -0.22 -6.33 -3.61
N VAL A 138 1.08 -6.36 -3.32
CA VAL A 138 1.82 -5.19 -2.87
C VAL A 138 1.74 -4.05 -3.89
N GLN A 139 1.94 -4.36 -5.17
CA GLN A 139 1.83 -3.38 -6.25
C GLN A 139 0.40 -2.82 -6.37
N PHE A 140 -0.61 -3.69 -6.23
CA PHE A 140 -2.01 -3.28 -6.25
C PHE A 140 -2.35 -2.35 -5.09
N LEU A 141 -2.08 -2.77 -3.85
CA LEU A 141 -2.36 -1.95 -2.67
C LEU A 141 -1.61 -0.61 -2.74
N ARG A 142 -0.35 -0.63 -3.16
CA ARG A 142 0.44 0.58 -3.33
C ARG A 142 -0.18 1.53 -4.37
N LYS A 143 -0.66 1.00 -5.48
CA LYS A 143 -1.35 1.81 -6.50
C LYS A 143 -2.67 2.36 -5.98
N GLU A 144 -3.50 1.51 -5.38
CA GLU A 144 -4.81 1.92 -4.85
C GLU A 144 -4.67 2.93 -3.72
N THR A 145 -3.68 2.75 -2.86
CA THR A 145 -3.39 3.70 -1.79
C THR A 145 -2.70 4.96 -2.34
N ALA A 146 -1.72 4.86 -3.23
CA ALA A 146 -1.01 6.00 -3.79
C ALA A 146 -1.91 6.96 -4.58
N GLN A 147 -2.89 6.44 -5.32
CA GLN A 147 -3.83 7.28 -6.09
C GLN A 147 -4.64 8.25 -5.23
N ASN A 148 -4.65 8.06 -3.93
CA ASN A 148 -5.46 8.82 -2.98
C ASN A 148 -4.65 9.64 -1.97
N TYR A 149 -3.32 9.55 -2.02
CA TYR A 149 -2.46 10.24 -1.07
C TYR A 149 -2.26 11.71 -1.34
N PHE A 150 -2.31 12.08 -2.60
CA PHE A 150 -2.06 13.44 -2.99
C PHE A 150 -3.13 13.87 -3.97
N LYS A 151 -3.79 14.94 -3.62
CA LYS A 151 -4.75 15.60 -4.49
C LYS A 151 -4.10 16.87 -5.01
N PRO A 152 -3.61 16.85 -6.25
CA PRO A 152 -3.14 18.08 -6.85
C PRO A 152 -4.28 19.08 -6.93
N ILE A 153 -3.96 20.36 -6.82
CA ILE A 153 -4.91 21.41 -7.08
C ILE A 153 -5.28 21.36 -8.56
N THR A 154 -6.57 21.38 -8.85
CA THR A 154 -7.11 21.29 -10.22
C THR A 154 -7.60 22.63 -10.75
N GLU A 155 -7.83 23.59 -9.85
CA GLU A 155 -8.29 24.94 -10.18
C GLU A 155 -7.26 25.95 -9.69
N ALA A 156 -7.11 27.04 -10.43
CA ALA A 156 -6.19 28.11 -10.06
C ALA A 156 -6.64 28.75 -8.73
N PRO A 157 -5.79 28.73 -7.69
CA PRO A 157 -6.12 29.38 -6.44
C PRO A 157 -5.93 30.89 -6.56
N PRO A 158 -6.35 31.68 -5.56
CA PRO A 158 -6.05 33.10 -5.51
C PRO A 158 -4.53 33.35 -5.54
N GLU A 159 -4.11 34.45 -6.18
CA GLU A 159 -2.71 34.92 -6.12
C GLU A 159 -2.27 35.13 -4.66
N GLY A 160 -1.00 34.84 -4.38
CA GLY A 160 -0.46 34.88 -3.03
C GLY A 160 -0.76 33.63 -2.18
N THR A 161 -1.39 32.59 -2.77
CA THR A 161 -1.59 31.32 -2.07
C THR A 161 -0.28 30.54 -2.04
N ILE A 162 0.16 30.16 -0.84
CA ILE A 162 1.33 29.29 -0.70
C ILE A 162 0.95 27.86 -1.11
N LEU A 163 1.65 27.34 -2.10
CA LEU A 163 1.50 25.99 -2.61
C LEU A 163 2.83 25.24 -2.59
N PHE A 164 2.74 23.93 -2.76
CA PHE A 164 3.89 23.03 -2.77
C PHE A 164 3.98 22.31 -4.11
N VAL A 165 5.17 22.30 -4.69
CA VAL A 165 5.50 21.60 -5.94
C VAL A 165 6.20 20.31 -5.61
N ALA A 166 5.76 19.18 -6.15
CA ALA A 166 6.52 17.93 -6.07
C ALA A 166 7.85 18.06 -6.84
N ASP A 167 8.95 17.85 -6.16
CA ASP A 167 10.31 17.98 -6.71
C ASP A 167 11.16 16.75 -6.39
N VAL A 168 11.39 15.93 -7.41
CA VAL A 168 12.19 14.70 -7.28
C VAL A 168 13.66 14.96 -6.99
N THR A 169 14.15 16.19 -7.21
CA THR A 169 15.55 16.58 -6.99
C THR A 169 15.79 17.17 -5.60
N ALA A 170 14.73 17.64 -4.93
CA ALA A 170 14.82 18.15 -3.59
C ALA A 170 14.92 17.00 -2.57
N GLU A 171 15.76 17.16 -1.54
CA GLU A 171 15.90 16.17 -0.46
C GLU A 171 14.58 15.88 0.24
N GLN A 172 13.83 16.93 0.60
CA GLN A 172 12.50 16.83 1.20
C GLN A 172 11.40 16.41 0.22
N GLY A 173 11.68 16.33 -1.07
CA GLY A 173 10.72 15.92 -2.10
C GLY A 173 9.79 17.03 -2.58
N TRP A 174 9.95 18.26 -2.11
CA TRP A 174 9.07 19.38 -2.48
C TRP A 174 9.78 20.72 -2.40
N LYS A 175 9.19 21.71 -3.09
CA LYS A 175 9.48 23.15 -2.95
C LYS A 175 8.18 23.90 -2.76
N PHE A 176 8.20 24.98 -1.99
CA PHE A 176 7.05 25.88 -1.93
C PHE A 176 7.14 26.96 -3.00
N ILE A 177 5.99 27.45 -3.42
CA ILE A 177 5.83 28.61 -4.28
C ILE A 177 4.77 29.53 -3.70
N ASP A 178 4.89 30.81 -3.98
CA ASP A 178 3.83 31.78 -3.83
C ASP A 178 3.13 31.85 -5.21
N TYR A 179 1.87 31.42 -5.26
CA TYR A 179 1.18 31.25 -6.54
C TYR A 179 0.89 32.60 -7.18
N GLU A 180 1.32 32.73 -8.42
CA GLU A 180 0.99 33.84 -9.31
C GLU A 180 0.37 33.27 -10.59
N ASP A 181 -0.52 34.02 -11.24
CA ASP A 181 -1.12 33.61 -12.52
C ASP A 181 -0.12 33.83 -13.68
N ILE A 182 0.96 33.04 -13.65
CA ILE A 182 1.99 33.03 -14.69
C ILE A 182 2.03 31.69 -15.41
N GLU A 183 2.57 31.71 -16.64
CA GLU A 183 2.60 30.54 -17.52
C GLU A 183 3.24 29.31 -16.83
N THR A 184 4.34 29.50 -16.08
CA THR A 184 5.04 28.42 -15.38
C THR A 184 4.14 27.73 -14.35
N TYR A 185 3.42 28.50 -13.52
CA TYR A 185 2.55 27.92 -12.48
C TYR A 185 1.28 27.31 -13.06
N ASN A 186 0.76 27.90 -14.12
CA ASN A 186 -0.34 27.32 -14.89
C ASN A 186 0.04 26.01 -15.56
N TYR A 187 1.30 25.86 -16.00
CA TYR A 187 1.81 24.57 -16.47
C TYR A 187 1.86 23.54 -15.34
N LEU A 188 2.40 23.90 -14.18
CA LEU A 188 2.46 23.00 -13.02
C LEU A 188 1.07 22.57 -12.54
N LEU A 189 0.11 23.50 -12.56
CA LEU A 189 -1.29 23.22 -12.24
C LEU A 189 -1.88 22.19 -13.20
N LYS A 190 -1.75 22.40 -14.51
CA LYS A 190 -2.24 21.49 -15.55
C LYS A 190 -1.54 20.11 -15.50
N ALA A 191 -0.28 20.08 -15.10
CA ALA A 191 0.50 18.85 -14.93
C ALA A 191 0.16 18.09 -13.64
N GLY A 192 -0.68 18.64 -12.75
CA GLY A 192 -1.01 18.02 -11.47
C GLY A 192 0.16 17.97 -10.50
N LEU A 193 1.03 18.99 -10.53
CA LEU A 193 2.26 19.07 -9.72
C LEU A 193 2.16 20.06 -8.57
N LEU A 194 1.02 20.75 -8.40
CA LEU A 194 0.75 21.68 -7.32
C LEU A 194 -0.13 21.05 -6.25
N PHE A 195 0.27 21.20 -5.01
CA PHE A 195 -0.39 20.58 -3.85
C PHE A 195 -0.65 21.62 -2.75
N PRO A 196 -1.72 21.45 -1.97
CA PRO A 196 -2.04 22.36 -0.88
C PRO A 196 -1.10 22.19 0.33
N THR A 197 -0.43 21.04 0.44
CA THR A 197 0.46 20.73 1.58
C THR A 197 1.82 20.20 1.13
N ALA A 198 2.84 20.45 1.93
CA ALA A 198 4.19 19.92 1.73
C ALA A 198 4.21 18.38 1.72
N GLU A 199 3.34 17.77 2.50
CA GLU A 199 3.23 16.33 2.64
C GLU A 199 2.71 15.68 1.37
N GLU A 200 1.64 16.22 0.78
CA GLU A 200 1.11 15.71 -0.48
C GLU A 200 2.12 15.86 -1.62
N ALA A 201 2.84 16.98 -1.66
CA ALA A 201 3.91 17.19 -2.64
C ALA A 201 5.07 16.20 -2.45
N ALA A 202 5.49 15.92 -1.21
CA ALA A 202 6.52 14.93 -0.90
C ALA A 202 6.10 13.52 -1.34
N LEU A 203 4.85 13.16 -1.11
CA LEU A 203 4.27 11.86 -1.52
C LEU A 203 4.27 11.72 -3.04
N ALA A 204 3.82 12.75 -3.76
CA ALA A 204 3.84 12.78 -5.21
C ALA A 204 5.28 12.65 -5.75
N SER A 205 6.23 13.38 -5.17
CA SER A 205 7.66 13.27 -5.53
C SER A 205 8.19 11.86 -5.33
N THR A 206 7.83 11.21 -4.22
CA THR A 206 8.25 9.83 -3.96
C THR A 206 7.67 8.86 -4.97
N ALA A 207 6.39 9.00 -5.31
CA ALA A 207 5.76 8.20 -6.36
C ALA A 207 6.45 8.38 -7.72
N MET A 208 6.83 9.62 -8.07
CA MET A 208 7.59 9.91 -9.28
C MET A 208 8.98 9.27 -9.27
N LYS A 209 9.73 9.37 -8.16
CA LYS A 209 11.05 8.72 -8.02
C LYS A 209 10.97 7.22 -8.28
N GLN A 210 9.90 6.58 -7.85
CA GLN A 210 9.68 5.14 -8.05
C GLN A 210 9.34 4.78 -9.50
N ILE A 211 8.65 5.66 -10.22
CA ILE A 211 8.39 5.49 -11.66
C ILE A 211 9.68 5.64 -12.46
N ILE A 212 10.51 6.61 -12.07
CA ILE A 212 11.79 6.90 -12.76
C ILE A 212 12.84 5.83 -12.45
N ASN A 213 12.83 5.29 -11.22
CA ASN A 213 13.80 4.28 -10.78
C ASN A 213 13.10 3.08 -10.11
N PRO A 214 12.51 2.17 -10.89
CA PRO A 214 11.72 1.04 -10.37
C PRO A 214 12.55 -0.02 -9.63
N SER A 215 13.87 0.15 -9.54
CA SER A 215 14.80 -0.80 -8.93
C SER A 215 15.19 -0.46 -7.48
N ILE A 216 14.58 0.57 -6.90
CA ILE A 216 14.81 0.96 -5.50
C ILE A 216 13.66 0.45 -4.63
#